data_1e43aeec67f1f29a85a676ee832c557b
#
_entry.id   1e43aeec67f1f29a85a676ee832c557b
#
_cell.length_a   1.000
_cell.length_b   1.000
_cell.length_c   1.000
_cell.angle_alpha   90.00
_cell.angle_beta   90.00
_cell.angle_gamma   90.00
#
_symmetry.space_group_name_H-M   'P 1'
#
loop_
_entity.id
_entity.type
_entity.pdbx_description
1 polymer ?
#
loop_
_entity_poly.entity_id
_entity_poly.type
_entity_poly.pdbx_seq_one_letter_code
_entity_poly.pdbx_strand_id
1 'polypeptide(L)'
;MDFNKTRYTPMSRRRRIYEGKAKVLYEGPEPGTLIQHFKDDATAFNAKKHEVIEGKGVLNNRISEYLFQRLNDIGVPTHFIRRLNMREQLIREVEIIPLSVAVRNVAAGSLAQRLGMEEGKALPRSIIEFYYKNDALGDPMVCEEHITAFGWANPPEIDEISPDCCRLWDAATSDKLDKDRFRRDLGGVLEAYQEVARRLGVLTENPRPKGSGPVLVSSKPH
;
A
#
# COMPACT_ATOMS: atom_id res chain seq x y z
N MET A 1 -3.10 -2.96 52.14
CA MET A 1 -3.10 -3.65 50.83
C MET A 1 -3.28 -2.57 49.78
N ASP A 2 -2.17 -2.13 49.22
CA ASP A 2 -2.14 -1.05 48.21
C ASP A 2 -2.36 -1.63 46.82
N PHE A 3 -3.59 -1.58 46.32
CA PHE A 3 -3.90 -1.79 44.93
C PHE A 3 -3.88 -0.43 44.23
N ASN A 4 -2.94 -0.19 43.39
CA ASN A 4 -2.92 0.66 42.19
C ASN A 4 -1.60 1.43 42.01
N LYS A 5 -0.60 0.74 41.53
CA LYS A 5 0.47 1.37 40.75
C LYS A 5 0.67 0.54 39.47
N THR A 6 -0.31 0.61 38.57
CA THR A 6 -0.04 0.31 37.18
C THR A 6 0.95 1.38 36.73
N ARG A 7 2.24 1.06 36.76
CA ARG A 7 3.26 1.95 36.18
C ARG A 7 2.96 2.09 34.71
N TYR A 8 2.42 3.24 34.34
CA TYR A 8 2.34 3.68 32.96
C TYR A 8 3.80 3.84 32.49
N THR A 9 4.35 2.81 31.87
CA THR A 9 5.63 2.91 31.20
C THR A 9 5.36 3.79 29.99
N PRO A 10 5.99 4.98 29.89
CA PRO A 10 5.83 5.78 28.69
C PRO A 10 6.28 4.91 27.51
N MET A 11 5.44 4.81 26.48
CA MET A 11 5.78 4.07 25.27
C MET A 11 7.14 4.58 24.80
N SER A 12 8.17 3.77 24.95
CA SER A 12 9.50 4.08 24.45
C SER A 12 9.34 4.39 22.96
N ARG A 13 9.93 5.50 22.54
CA ARG A 13 9.88 5.93 21.14
C ARG A 13 10.44 4.77 20.31
N ARG A 14 9.59 4.09 19.51
CA ARG A 14 9.98 2.94 18.70
C ARG A 14 11.14 3.33 17.80
N ARG A 15 12.14 2.47 17.69
CA ARG A 15 13.29 2.72 16.82
C ARG A 15 12.83 2.76 15.37
N ARG A 16 13.09 3.88 14.69
CA ARG A 16 12.85 3.99 13.24
C ARG A 16 13.93 3.20 12.50
N ILE A 17 13.50 2.26 11.67
CA ILE A 17 14.38 1.41 10.86
C ILE A 17 14.60 2.04 9.49
N TYR A 18 13.51 2.52 8.87
CA TYR A 18 13.55 3.05 7.51
C TYR A 18 12.47 4.11 7.32
N GLU A 19 12.75 5.11 6.48
CA GLU A 19 11.75 6.07 6.02
C GLU A 19 11.81 6.19 4.50
N GLY A 20 10.70 5.88 3.84
CA GLY A 20 10.49 6.05 2.40
C GLY A 20 9.57 7.22 2.08
N LYS A 21 9.22 7.33 0.81
CA LYS A 21 8.38 8.43 0.26
C LYS A 21 6.99 8.49 0.91
N ALA A 22 6.35 7.33 1.16
CA ALA A 22 4.97 7.24 1.64
C ALA A 22 4.81 6.46 2.95
N LYS A 23 5.87 5.87 3.48
CA LYS A 23 5.84 4.97 4.63
C LYS A 23 7.06 5.16 5.52
N VAL A 24 6.87 4.88 6.82
CA VAL A 24 7.97 4.76 7.80
C VAL A 24 7.88 3.37 8.42
N LEU A 25 9.01 2.70 8.57
CA LEU A 25 9.12 1.42 9.26
C LEU A 25 9.77 1.63 10.63
N TYR A 26 9.12 1.08 11.63
CA TYR A 26 9.60 1.05 13.01
C TYR A 26 9.80 -0.40 13.46
N GLU A 27 10.65 -0.59 14.43
CA GLU A 27 10.83 -1.88 15.11
C GLU A 27 9.49 -2.37 15.70
N GLY A 28 9.17 -3.63 15.44
CA GLY A 28 7.95 -4.27 15.94
C GLY A 28 8.08 -4.69 17.42
N PRO A 29 6.96 -5.14 18.02
CA PRO A 29 6.96 -5.59 19.41
C PRO A 29 7.64 -6.95 19.59
N GLU A 30 7.76 -7.74 18.53
CA GLU A 30 8.35 -9.08 18.55
C GLU A 30 9.48 -9.17 17.52
N PRO A 31 10.52 -9.96 17.75
CA PRO A 31 11.58 -10.21 16.75
C PRO A 31 10.99 -10.66 15.42
N GLY A 32 11.53 -10.18 14.32
CA GLY A 32 11.04 -10.48 12.97
C GLY A 32 9.74 -9.78 12.59
N THR A 33 9.33 -8.76 13.38
CA THR A 33 8.18 -7.92 13.05
C THR A 33 8.55 -6.45 12.93
N LEU A 34 7.80 -5.72 12.10
CA LEU A 34 7.93 -4.28 11.91
C LEU A 34 6.55 -3.63 12.03
N ILE A 35 6.56 -2.34 12.39
CA ILE A 35 5.37 -1.50 12.32
C ILE A 35 5.52 -0.56 11.13
N GLN A 36 4.63 -0.70 10.17
CA GLN A 36 4.55 0.16 9.00
C GLN A 36 3.56 1.29 9.24
N HIS A 37 4.06 2.52 9.24
CA HIS A 37 3.27 3.74 9.33
C HIS A 37 3.07 4.35 7.95
N PHE A 38 1.83 4.67 7.58
CA PHE A 38 1.46 5.31 6.32
C PHE A 38 1.42 6.82 6.48
N LYS A 39 2.23 7.51 5.67
CA LYS A 39 2.32 8.97 5.62
C LYS A 39 1.25 9.55 4.69
N ASP A 40 0.93 10.82 4.90
CA ASP A 40 0.08 11.61 4.00
C ASP A 40 0.84 12.18 2.80
N ASP A 41 2.16 11.99 2.79
CA ASP A 41 3.04 12.49 1.74
C ASP A 41 2.71 11.86 0.38
N ALA A 42 2.59 12.69 -0.64
CA ALA A 42 2.55 12.34 -2.05
C ALA A 42 3.79 12.92 -2.73
N THR A 43 4.53 12.07 -3.45
CA THR A 43 5.74 12.48 -4.16
C THR A 43 5.71 12.01 -5.60
N ALA A 44 6.21 12.83 -6.51
CA ALA A 44 6.43 12.47 -7.90
C ALA A 44 7.80 12.97 -8.40
N PHE A 45 8.27 12.44 -9.56
CA PHE A 45 9.50 12.83 -10.22
C PHE A 45 10.72 12.79 -9.27
N ASN A 46 10.92 11.69 -8.58
CA ASN A 46 12.02 11.50 -7.61
C ASN A 46 12.05 12.58 -6.52
N ALA A 47 10.88 12.83 -5.91
CA ALA A 47 10.64 13.84 -4.88
C ALA A 47 10.78 15.31 -5.32
N LYS A 48 10.90 15.60 -6.62
CA LYS A 48 10.85 16.98 -7.13
C LYS A 48 9.48 17.64 -6.92
N LYS A 49 8.42 16.84 -6.87
CA LYS A 49 7.08 17.29 -6.49
C LYS A 49 6.70 16.60 -5.19
N HIS A 50 6.34 17.37 -4.18
CA HIS A 50 5.93 16.89 -2.87
C HIS A 50 4.71 17.66 -2.39
N GLU A 51 3.72 16.94 -1.89
CA GLU A 51 2.51 17.50 -1.31
C GLU A 51 2.06 16.62 -0.15
N VAL A 52 1.44 17.21 0.86
CA VAL A 52 0.79 16.47 1.95
C VAL A 52 -0.71 16.44 1.68
N ILE A 53 -1.25 15.23 1.48
CA ILE A 53 -2.67 15.00 1.22
C ILE A 53 -3.29 14.40 2.48
N GLU A 54 -3.94 15.24 3.27
CA GLU A 54 -4.52 14.83 4.55
C GLU A 54 -5.49 13.65 4.38
N GLY A 55 -5.31 12.61 5.22
CA GLY A 55 -6.11 11.40 5.18
C GLY A 55 -5.67 10.32 4.20
N LYS A 56 -4.75 10.62 3.28
CA LYS A 56 -4.22 9.64 2.32
C LYS A 56 -3.61 8.41 3.01
N GLY A 57 -2.84 8.62 4.08
CA GLY A 57 -2.23 7.53 4.85
C GLY A 57 -3.26 6.61 5.50
N VAL A 58 -4.37 7.16 5.99
CA VAL A 58 -5.48 6.38 6.56
C VAL A 58 -6.13 5.50 5.49
N LEU A 59 -6.41 6.06 4.31
CA LEU A 59 -7.00 5.32 3.19
C LEU A 59 -6.07 4.22 2.70
N ASN A 60 -4.80 4.54 2.52
CA ASN A 60 -3.78 3.57 2.11
C ASN A 60 -3.67 2.41 3.09
N ASN A 61 -3.71 2.68 4.38
CA ASN A 61 -3.67 1.65 5.41
C ASN A 61 -4.88 0.69 5.30
N ARG A 62 -6.09 1.23 5.10
CA ARG A 62 -7.31 0.43 4.97
C ARG A 62 -7.36 -0.38 3.67
N ILE A 63 -7.01 0.24 2.55
CA ILE A 63 -6.94 -0.44 1.24
C ILE A 63 -5.91 -1.56 1.29
N SER A 64 -4.73 -1.29 1.87
CA SER A 64 -3.66 -2.27 2.03
C SER A 64 -4.10 -3.46 2.88
N GLU A 65 -4.75 -3.22 4.05
CA GLU A 65 -5.32 -4.28 4.88
C GLU A 65 -6.29 -5.16 4.09
N TYR A 66 -7.25 -4.54 3.40
CA TYR A 66 -8.24 -5.27 2.62
C TYR A 66 -7.61 -6.16 1.56
N LEU A 67 -6.68 -5.61 0.77
CA LEU A 67 -6.04 -6.35 -0.30
C LEU A 67 -5.19 -7.51 0.23
N PHE A 68 -4.41 -7.31 1.29
CA PHE A 68 -3.60 -8.37 1.88
C PHE A 68 -4.44 -9.48 2.53
N GLN A 69 -5.57 -9.13 3.14
CA GLN A 69 -6.51 -10.14 3.64
C GLN A 69 -7.07 -10.99 2.49
N ARG A 70 -7.48 -10.36 1.37
CA ARG A 70 -7.95 -11.11 0.19
C ARG A 70 -6.89 -11.99 -0.42
N LEU A 71 -5.62 -11.55 -0.44
CA LEU A 71 -4.50 -12.38 -0.86
C LEU A 71 -4.35 -13.61 0.02
N ASN A 72 -4.36 -13.41 1.34
CA ASN A 72 -4.28 -14.51 2.30
C ASN A 72 -5.48 -15.48 2.15
N ASP A 73 -6.70 -14.97 1.90
CA ASP A 73 -7.90 -15.80 1.70
C ASP A 73 -7.78 -16.74 0.48
N ILE A 74 -7.05 -16.34 -0.56
CA ILE A 74 -6.79 -17.17 -1.75
C ILE A 74 -5.47 -17.96 -1.70
N GLY A 75 -4.80 -17.96 -0.54
CA GLY A 75 -3.59 -18.73 -0.30
C GLY A 75 -2.28 -18.06 -0.74
N VAL A 76 -2.30 -16.77 -1.12
CA VAL A 76 -1.08 -16.02 -1.42
C VAL A 76 -0.49 -15.48 -0.11
N PRO A 77 0.71 -15.95 0.30
CA PRO A 77 1.32 -15.51 1.54
C PRO A 77 1.73 -14.03 1.45
N THR A 78 1.46 -13.27 2.51
CA THR A 78 1.83 -11.86 2.58
C THR A 78 2.60 -11.53 3.86
N HIS A 79 3.27 -10.39 3.86
CA HIS A 79 3.94 -9.87 5.06
C HIS A 79 2.96 -9.24 6.08
N PHE A 80 1.71 -9.02 5.71
CA PHE A 80 0.70 -8.41 6.56
C PHE A 80 0.31 -9.35 7.71
N ILE A 81 0.31 -8.83 8.94
CA ILE A 81 -0.16 -9.54 10.13
C ILE A 81 -1.53 -8.98 10.56
N ARG A 82 -1.59 -7.70 10.87
CA ARG A 82 -2.84 -7.02 11.27
C ARG A 82 -2.70 -5.50 11.27
N ARG A 83 -3.81 -4.81 11.16
CA ARG A 83 -3.87 -3.37 11.37
C ARG A 83 -3.81 -3.07 12.87
N LEU A 84 -3.01 -2.07 13.26
CA LEU A 84 -2.86 -1.60 14.63
C LEU A 84 -3.79 -0.42 14.94
N ASN A 85 -3.82 0.55 14.05
CA ASN A 85 -4.64 1.75 14.18
C ASN A 85 -4.97 2.34 12.79
N MET A 86 -5.40 3.60 12.73
CA MET A 86 -5.80 4.23 11.47
C MET A 86 -4.66 4.35 10.45
N ARG A 87 -3.39 4.41 10.89
CA ARG A 87 -2.23 4.66 10.03
C ARG A 87 -1.16 3.60 10.10
N GLU A 88 -1.29 2.59 10.97
CA GLU A 88 -0.24 1.62 11.24
C GLU A 88 -0.71 0.18 11.07
N GLN A 89 0.18 -0.63 10.52
CA GLN A 89 0.07 -2.08 10.39
C GLN A 89 1.25 -2.76 11.06
N LEU A 90 1.00 -3.91 11.67
CA LEU A 90 2.02 -4.87 12.05
C LEU A 90 2.28 -5.78 10.84
N ILE A 91 3.53 -5.89 10.47
CA ILE A 91 3.97 -6.69 9.33
C ILE A 91 5.15 -7.58 9.74
N ARG A 92 5.37 -8.67 9.00
CA ARG A 92 6.60 -9.46 9.10
C ARG A 92 7.76 -8.67 8.51
N GLU A 93 8.92 -8.78 9.12
CA GLU A 93 10.17 -8.38 8.50
C GLU A 93 10.50 -9.39 7.39
N VAL A 94 10.71 -8.89 6.19
CA VAL A 94 10.98 -9.71 5.00
C VAL A 94 12.14 -9.11 4.22
N GLU A 95 12.87 -9.95 3.53
CA GLU A 95 13.81 -9.52 2.52
C GLU A 95 13.05 -9.08 1.26
N ILE A 96 13.47 -7.96 0.69
CA ILE A 96 12.81 -7.40 -0.50
C ILE A 96 13.59 -7.75 -1.74
N ILE A 97 12.95 -8.47 -2.66
CA ILE A 97 13.45 -8.60 -4.02
C ILE A 97 13.44 -7.21 -4.67
N PRO A 98 14.55 -6.74 -5.26
CA PRO A 98 14.66 -5.37 -5.77
C PRO A 98 13.91 -5.16 -7.09
N LEU A 99 12.70 -5.70 -7.18
CA LEU A 99 11.86 -5.63 -8.36
C LEU A 99 10.51 -4.99 -8.04
N SER A 100 9.99 -4.22 -8.98
CA SER A 100 8.56 -3.88 -9.06
C SER A 100 7.94 -4.74 -10.13
N VAL A 101 6.83 -5.40 -9.80
CA VAL A 101 6.05 -6.20 -10.73
C VAL A 101 4.76 -5.47 -11.06
N ALA A 102 4.50 -5.23 -12.34
CA ALA A 102 3.29 -4.56 -12.80
C ALA A 102 2.47 -5.50 -13.68
N VAL A 103 1.22 -5.74 -13.27
CA VAL A 103 0.23 -6.43 -14.11
C VAL A 103 -0.61 -5.40 -14.83
N ARG A 104 -0.75 -5.56 -16.14
CA ARG A 104 -1.52 -4.65 -16.98
C ARG A 104 -2.60 -5.37 -17.75
N ASN A 105 -3.83 -4.91 -17.60
CA ASN A 105 -5.01 -5.36 -18.35
C ASN A 105 -5.47 -4.31 -19.37
N VAL A 106 -4.98 -3.09 -19.20
CA VAL A 106 -5.33 -1.93 -20.01
C VAL A 106 -4.05 -1.20 -20.41
N ALA A 107 -3.99 -0.69 -21.63
CA ALA A 107 -2.91 0.17 -22.08
C ALA A 107 -2.98 1.50 -21.32
N ALA A 108 -1.98 1.78 -20.48
CA ALA A 108 -1.90 3.00 -19.68
C ALA A 108 -0.45 3.39 -19.39
N GLY A 109 -0.21 4.68 -19.17
CA GLY A 109 1.07 5.22 -18.74
C GLY A 109 2.23 4.79 -19.65
N SER A 110 3.31 4.28 -19.06
CA SER A 110 4.55 3.93 -19.80
C SER A 110 4.34 2.86 -20.87
N LEU A 111 3.40 1.93 -20.71
CA LEU A 111 3.08 0.92 -21.73
C LEU A 111 2.46 1.57 -22.97
N ALA A 112 1.44 2.41 -22.77
CA ALA A 112 0.77 3.10 -23.87
C ALA A 112 1.75 3.99 -24.65
N GLN A 113 2.59 4.74 -23.95
CA GLN A 113 3.62 5.60 -24.56
C GLN A 113 4.67 4.79 -25.33
N ARG A 114 5.18 3.71 -24.75
CA ARG A 114 6.24 2.89 -25.35
C ARG A 114 5.79 2.15 -26.60
N LEU A 115 4.53 1.70 -26.63
CA LEU A 115 3.97 0.95 -27.76
C LEU A 115 3.10 1.80 -28.70
N GLY A 116 2.98 3.12 -28.47
CA GLY A 116 2.14 3.99 -29.28
C GLY A 116 0.65 3.61 -29.25
N MET A 117 0.18 3.06 -28.13
CA MET A 117 -1.21 2.62 -27.96
C MET A 117 -2.07 3.75 -27.40
N GLU A 118 -3.36 3.72 -27.79
CA GLU A 118 -4.36 4.57 -27.15
C GLU A 118 -4.54 4.20 -25.69
N GLU A 119 -4.48 5.20 -24.79
CA GLU A 119 -4.65 5.01 -23.36
C GLU A 119 -6.09 4.60 -23.03
N GLY A 120 -6.26 3.61 -22.16
CA GLY A 120 -7.57 3.05 -21.82
C GLY A 120 -7.99 1.84 -22.66
N LYS A 121 -7.25 1.49 -23.72
CA LYS A 121 -7.55 0.32 -24.54
C LYS A 121 -7.29 -0.98 -23.78
N ALA A 122 -8.28 -1.87 -23.72
CA ALA A 122 -8.12 -3.20 -23.12
C ALA A 122 -7.06 -4.02 -23.88
N LEU A 123 -6.23 -4.71 -23.14
CA LEU A 123 -5.24 -5.63 -23.71
C LEU A 123 -5.89 -6.98 -24.00
N PRO A 124 -5.42 -7.71 -25.05
CA PRO A 124 -5.95 -9.05 -25.37
C PRO A 124 -5.79 -10.08 -24.25
N ARG A 125 -4.78 -9.89 -23.39
CA ARG A 125 -4.51 -10.66 -22.19
C ARG A 125 -3.73 -9.80 -21.20
N SER A 126 -3.70 -10.20 -19.94
CA SER A 126 -2.84 -9.56 -18.92
C SER A 126 -1.36 -9.66 -19.31
N ILE A 127 -0.64 -8.57 -19.14
CA ILE A 127 0.80 -8.48 -19.36
C ILE A 127 1.47 -8.28 -18.01
N ILE A 128 2.57 -9.00 -17.76
CA ILE A 128 3.43 -8.83 -16.60
C ILE A 128 4.70 -8.10 -17.06
N GLU A 129 5.07 -7.07 -16.33
CA GLU A 129 6.29 -6.30 -16.55
C GLU A 129 7.09 -6.24 -15.26
N PHE A 130 8.42 -6.39 -15.39
CA PHE A 130 9.36 -6.27 -14.28
C PHE A 130 10.16 -4.98 -14.42
N TYR A 131 10.38 -4.30 -13.29
CA TYR A 131 11.19 -3.08 -13.21
C TYR A 131 12.19 -3.20 -12.07
N TYR A 132 13.45 -2.94 -12.34
CA TYR A 132 14.47 -2.88 -11.31
C TYR A 132 14.27 -1.65 -10.45
N LYS A 133 14.12 -1.85 -9.13
CA LYS A 133 13.89 -0.77 -8.17
C LYS A 133 15.15 0.03 -7.91
N ASN A 134 15.37 1.03 -8.73
CA ASN A 134 16.47 1.96 -8.60
C ASN A 134 16.03 3.36 -9.01
N ASP A 135 15.67 4.19 -8.03
CA ASP A 135 15.20 5.57 -8.28
C ASP A 135 16.21 6.41 -9.10
N ALA A 136 17.51 6.18 -8.92
CA ALA A 136 18.55 6.91 -9.65
C ALA A 136 18.58 6.58 -11.15
N LEU A 137 18.18 5.36 -11.51
CA LEU A 137 18.06 4.90 -12.89
C LEU A 137 16.65 5.08 -13.46
N GLY A 138 15.70 5.57 -12.67
CA GLY A 138 14.30 5.75 -13.08
C GLY A 138 13.51 4.45 -13.17
N ASP A 139 13.87 3.44 -12.38
CA ASP A 139 13.23 2.12 -12.34
C ASP A 139 13.14 1.47 -13.73
N PRO A 140 14.28 1.11 -14.37
CA PRO A 140 14.30 0.59 -15.73
C PRO A 140 13.54 -0.74 -15.84
N MET A 141 12.85 -0.96 -16.97
CA MET A 141 12.23 -2.23 -17.28
C MET A 141 13.31 -3.29 -17.54
N VAL A 142 13.10 -4.49 -17.01
CA VAL A 142 14.02 -5.64 -17.13
C VAL A 142 13.24 -6.89 -17.54
N CYS A 143 13.92 -7.86 -18.12
CA CYS A 143 13.36 -9.16 -18.43
C CYS A 143 13.84 -10.22 -17.42
N GLU A 144 13.28 -11.41 -17.49
CA GLU A 144 13.59 -12.54 -16.59
C GLU A 144 15.06 -12.95 -16.67
N GLU A 145 15.68 -12.85 -17.86
CA GLU A 145 17.09 -13.12 -18.04
C GLU A 145 17.98 -12.13 -17.26
N HIS A 146 17.61 -10.85 -17.22
CA HIS A 146 18.30 -9.88 -16.36
C HIS A 146 18.16 -10.26 -14.89
N ILE A 147 16.94 -10.61 -14.45
CA ILE A 147 16.65 -10.93 -13.05
C ILE A 147 17.51 -12.11 -12.59
N THR A 148 17.54 -13.18 -13.38
CA THR A 148 18.28 -14.40 -13.06
C THR A 148 19.79 -14.22 -13.19
N ALA A 149 20.26 -13.53 -14.23
CA ALA A 149 21.67 -13.28 -14.45
C ALA A 149 22.32 -12.43 -13.35
N PHE A 150 21.58 -11.47 -12.79
CA PHE A 150 22.06 -10.64 -11.68
C PHE A 150 21.72 -11.21 -10.30
N GLY A 151 21.05 -12.37 -10.24
CA GLY A 151 20.71 -13.04 -8.98
C GLY A 151 19.72 -12.28 -8.10
N TRP A 152 18.85 -11.46 -8.70
CA TRP A 152 17.83 -10.72 -7.95
C TRP A 152 16.68 -11.63 -7.50
N ALA A 153 16.33 -12.62 -8.32
CA ALA A 153 15.43 -13.72 -8.00
C ALA A 153 15.82 -14.95 -8.82
N ASN A 154 15.46 -16.13 -8.33
CA ASN A 154 15.63 -17.39 -9.06
C ASN A 154 14.38 -17.71 -9.88
N PRO A 155 14.45 -18.62 -10.88
CA PRO A 155 13.31 -18.98 -11.71
C PRO A 155 12.06 -19.43 -10.94
N PRO A 156 12.14 -20.28 -9.90
CA PRO A 156 10.98 -20.64 -9.09
C PRO A 156 10.30 -19.44 -8.41
N GLU A 157 11.07 -18.45 -7.94
CA GLU A 157 10.51 -17.22 -7.35
C GLU A 157 9.78 -16.37 -8.38
N ILE A 158 10.31 -16.30 -9.61
CA ILE A 158 9.66 -15.59 -10.73
C ILE A 158 8.35 -16.28 -11.12
N ASP A 159 8.38 -17.62 -11.18
CA ASP A 159 7.20 -18.44 -11.50
C ASP A 159 6.10 -18.30 -10.43
N GLU A 160 6.45 -18.10 -9.16
CA GLU A 160 5.49 -17.86 -8.08
C GLU A 160 4.90 -16.45 -8.16
N ILE A 161 5.71 -15.44 -8.45
CA ILE A 161 5.27 -14.04 -8.55
C ILE A 161 4.24 -13.84 -9.68
N SER A 162 4.44 -14.50 -10.82
CA SER A 162 3.69 -14.22 -12.05
C SER A 162 2.21 -14.58 -12.02
N PRO A 163 1.75 -15.78 -11.57
CA PRO A 163 0.33 -16.13 -11.52
C PRO A 163 -0.44 -15.39 -10.44
N ASP A 164 0.19 -15.13 -9.30
CA ASP A 164 -0.47 -14.54 -8.15
C ASP A 164 -0.76 -13.06 -8.36
N CYS A 165 0.12 -12.35 -9.05
CA CYS A 165 -0.11 -10.97 -9.45
C CYS A 165 -1.30 -10.81 -10.41
N CYS A 166 -1.58 -11.80 -11.26
CA CYS A 166 -2.69 -11.74 -12.21
C CYS A 166 -4.07 -11.89 -11.56
N ARG A 167 -4.18 -12.62 -10.45
CA ARG A 167 -5.46 -12.93 -9.79
C ARG A 167 -6.08 -11.75 -9.05
N LEU A 168 -5.27 -10.75 -8.71
CA LEU A 168 -5.70 -9.66 -7.83
C LEU A 168 -6.33 -8.47 -8.54
N TRP A 169 -6.11 -8.32 -9.83
CA TRP A 169 -6.29 -7.03 -10.48
C TRP A 169 -7.63 -6.80 -11.19
N ASP A 170 -8.53 -7.78 -11.22
CA ASP A 170 -9.83 -7.61 -11.88
C ASP A 170 -10.77 -6.60 -11.19
N ALA A 171 -10.43 -6.15 -9.98
CA ALA A 171 -11.32 -5.29 -9.18
C ALA A 171 -10.91 -3.81 -9.12
N ALA A 172 -9.69 -3.44 -9.51
CA ALA A 172 -9.21 -2.07 -9.37
C ALA A 172 -8.98 -1.44 -10.75
N THR A 173 -9.83 -0.51 -11.13
CA THR A 173 -9.64 0.31 -12.32
C THR A 173 -8.39 1.17 -12.17
N SER A 174 -7.38 0.90 -12.97
CA SER A 174 -6.03 1.47 -12.93
C SER A 174 -5.95 3.00 -13.10
N ASP A 175 -6.96 3.62 -13.69
CA ASP A 175 -7.01 5.05 -14.00
C ASP A 175 -7.25 5.97 -12.78
N LYS A 176 -7.64 5.39 -11.63
CA LYS A 176 -8.09 6.17 -10.46
C LYS A 176 -7.10 6.22 -9.29
N LEU A 177 -6.18 5.26 -9.20
CA LEU A 177 -5.28 5.15 -8.04
C LEU A 177 -3.91 5.80 -8.23
N ASP A 178 -3.66 6.42 -9.38
CA ASP A 178 -2.30 6.56 -9.79
C ASP A 178 -1.66 7.89 -9.42
N LYS A 179 -0.37 7.79 -9.19
CA LYS A 179 0.60 8.87 -9.26
C LYS A 179 0.44 9.72 -10.53
N ASP A 180 -0.16 9.20 -11.60
CA ASP A 180 -0.39 9.94 -12.84
C ASP A 180 -1.32 11.14 -12.65
N ARG A 181 -2.38 11.03 -11.86
CA ARG A 181 -3.21 12.19 -11.52
C ARG A 181 -2.40 13.27 -10.83
N PHE A 182 -1.56 12.85 -9.88
CA PHE A 182 -0.68 13.76 -9.16
C PHE A 182 0.43 14.34 -10.05
N ARG A 183 1.00 13.53 -10.95
CA ARG A 183 2.02 13.97 -11.92
C ARG A 183 1.49 15.00 -12.91
N ARG A 184 0.25 14.81 -13.38
CA ARG A 184 -0.40 15.66 -14.38
C ARG A 184 -1.16 16.86 -13.79
N ASP A 185 -1.08 17.08 -12.48
CA ASP A 185 -1.81 18.15 -11.79
C ASP A 185 -3.33 18.12 -12.00
N LEU A 186 -3.90 16.93 -12.20
CA LEU A 186 -5.34 16.77 -12.46
C LEU A 186 -6.21 16.96 -11.21
N GLY A 187 -5.62 17.14 -10.03
CA GLY A 187 -6.35 17.23 -8.76
C GLY A 187 -7.11 15.94 -8.41
N GLY A 188 -7.91 15.97 -7.36
CA GLY A 188 -8.80 14.87 -7.00
C GLY A 188 -8.08 13.56 -6.60
N VAL A 189 -6.83 13.63 -6.13
CA VAL A 189 -6.06 12.45 -5.71
C VAL A 189 -6.71 11.78 -4.50
N LEU A 190 -7.13 12.56 -3.51
CA LEU A 190 -7.79 12.03 -2.31
C LEU A 190 -9.14 11.40 -2.66
N GLU A 191 -9.92 12.05 -3.51
CA GLU A 191 -11.22 11.58 -3.99
C GLU A 191 -11.08 10.27 -4.77
N ALA A 192 -10.01 10.11 -5.57
CA ALA A 192 -9.71 8.87 -6.26
C ALA A 192 -9.43 7.73 -5.28
N TYR A 193 -8.64 7.96 -4.21
CA TYR A 193 -8.43 6.98 -3.14
C TYR A 193 -9.73 6.67 -2.39
N GLN A 194 -10.56 7.67 -2.11
CA GLN A 194 -11.86 7.48 -1.47
C GLN A 194 -12.80 6.63 -2.33
N GLU A 195 -12.85 6.89 -3.64
CA GLU A 195 -13.66 6.11 -4.58
C GLU A 195 -13.24 4.63 -4.61
N VAL A 196 -11.92 4.37 -4.64
CA VAL A 196 -11.45 2.98 -4.55
C VAL A 196 -11.81 2.35 -3.21
N ALA A 197 -11.58 3.04 -2.10
CA ALA A 197 -11.95 2.56 -0.77
C ALA A 197 -13.45 2.31 -0.65
N ARG A 198 -14.29 3.13 -1.30
CA ARG A 198 -15.74 2.94 -1.37
C ARG A 198 -16.10 1.69 -2.19
N ARG A 199 -15.51 1.49 -3.37
CA ARG A 199 -15.74 0.31 -4.21
C ARG A 199 -15.31 -0.99 -3.54
N LEU A 200 -14.22 -0.94 -2.76
CA LEU A 200 -13.77 -2.08 -1.98
C LEU A 200 -14.59 -2.30 -0.70
N GLY A 201 -15.57 -1.41 -0.39
CA GLY A 201 -16.39 -1.50 0.83
C GLY A 201 -15.61 -1.19 2.11
N VAL A 202 -14.40 -0.61 2.03
CA VAL A 202 -13.60 -0.26 3.20
C VAL A 202 -13.89 1.14 3.74
N LEU A 203 -14.65 1.97 3.01
CA LEU A 203 -15.31 3.16 3.50
C LEU A 203 -16.79 2.85 3.71
N THR A 204 -17.23 2.85 4.97
CA THR A 204 -18.67 2.88 5.27
C THR A 204 -19.21 4.27 4.93
N GLU A 205 -20.31 4.36 4.18
CA GLU A 205 -20.95 5.61 3.74
C GLU A 205 -21.62 6.41 4.88
N ASN A 206 -21.39 6.06 6.13
CA ASN A 206 -21.93 6.81 7.27
C ASN A 206 -20.79 7.60 7.97
N PRO A 207 -20.58 8.88 7.64
CA PRO A 207 -19.94 9.76 8.59
C PRO A 207 -20.86 9.82 9.82
N ARG A 208 -20.35 9.46 10.99
CA ARG A 208 -21.07 9.73 12.25
C ARG A 208 -21.50 11.20 12.22
N PRO A 209 -22.78 11.53 12.48
CA PRO A 209 -23.20 12.91 12.51
C PRO A 209 -22.31 13.65 13.51
N LYS A 210 -21.76 14.79 13.10
CA LYS A 210 -21.03 15.71 13.98
C LYS A 210 -21.99 16.08 15.11
N GLY A 211 -21.80 15.54 16.32
CA GLY A 211 -22.60 15.95 17.47
C GLY A 211 -22.93 14.88 18.52
N SER A 212 -22.56 13.61 18.37
CA SER A 212 -22.72 12.67 19.47
C SER A 212 -21.45 12.58 20.29
N GLY A 213 -21.32 13.46 21.28
CA GLY A 213 -20.40 13.28 22.39
C GLY A 213 -20.71 11.98 23.14
N PRO A 214 -19.78 11.47 24.00
CA PRO A 214 -19.99 10.26 24.74
C PRO A 214 -21.23 10.41 25.63
N VAL A 215 -22.24 9.56 25.41
CA VAL A 215 -23.38 9.45 26.32
C VAL A 215 -22.87 8.83 27.62
N LEU A 216 -22.73 9.64 28.65
CA LEU A 216 -22.52 9.19 30.00
C LEU A 216 -23.80 8.44 30.44
N VAL A 217 -23.71 7.12 30.47
CA VAL A 217 -24.75 6.30 31.10
C VAL A 217 -24.60 6.48 32.62
N SER A 218 -25.47 7.32 33.18
CA SER A 218 -25.62 7.44 34.62
C SER A 218 -26.24 6.15 35.16
N SER A 219 -25.45 5.35 35.88
CA SER A 219 -25.92 4.26 36.70
C SER A 219 -26.55 4.86 37.96
N LYS A 220 -27.88 4.80 38.06
CA LYS A 220 -28.59 4.97 39.36
C LYS A 220 -28.60 3.63 40.09
N PRO A 221 -28.29 3.62 41.39
CA PRO A 221 -28.44 2.42 42.21
C PRO A 221 -29.91 2.27 42.66
N HIS A 222 -30.37 1.05 42.65
CA HIS A 222 -31.44 0.57 43.53
C HIS A 222 -30.90 -0.56 44.37
#